data_73c61b0ff5093c7220a777a245321269
#
_entry.id   73c61b0ff5093c7220a777a245321269
#
_cell.length_a   1.000
_cell.length_b   1.000
_cell.length_c   1.000
_cell.angle_alpha   90.00
_cell.angle_beta   90.00
_cell.angle_gamma   90.00
#
_symmetry.space_group_name_H-M   'P 1'
#
loop_
_entity.id
_entity.type
_entity.pdbx_description
1 polymer ?
#
loop_
_entity_poly.entity_id
_entity_poly.type
_entity_poly.pdbx_seq_one_letter_code
_entity_poly.pdbx_strand_id
1 'polypeptide(L)'
;MKKYLMILGGFTGILFLFTVIPSRFAAPDSDAAEPPVTTETATLPAETATSTTAEPAGRADLCESYQMLDITSGKVEELSVRDYVIGAVCAEMPATFEPEALKAQAVAAHTYAERQHLLEQSHPTAELCGADFSNDSSQYQACFTENQARQYYGDNFEASYAKITSAVDEVLPYVLEYDGTPIIAAFCSMSAGTTESAETVWGSKVEYLVPVESEA
;
A
#
# COMPACT_ATOMS: atom_id res chain seq x y z
N MET A 1 32.96 -10.68 2.70
CA MET A 1 32.42 -12.04 2.50
C MET A 1 31.72 -12.63 3.74
N LYS A 2 32.22 -12.51 4.97
CA LYS A 2 31.55 -13.08 6.17
C LYS A 2 30.21 -12.43 6.55
N LYS A 3 30.00 -11.15 6.24
CA LYS A 3 28.75 -10.41 6.56
C LYS A 3 27.58 -10.83 5.67
N TYR A 4 27.83 -11.12 4.41
CA TYR A 4 26.78 -11.59 3.47
C TYR A 4 26.34 -13.04 3.75
N LEU A 5 27.19 -13.86 4.34
CA LEU A 5 26.83 -15.23 4.72
C LEU A 5 25.84 -15.27 5.90
N MET A 6 25.89 -14.27 6.81
CA MET A 6 24.94 -14.16 7.92
C MET A 6 23.54 -13.70 7.48
N ILE A 7 23.47 -12.81 6.48
CA ILE A 7 22.18 -12.33 5.94
C ILE A 7 21.48 -13.45 5.15
N LEU A 8 22.24 -14.23 4.38
CA LEU A 8 21.69 -15.38 3.66
C LEU A 8 21.20 -16.50 4.60
N GLY A 9 21.91 -16.73 5.72
CA GLY A 9 21.51 -17.70 6.75
C GLY A 9 20.24 -17.34 7.49
N GLY A 10 20.00 -16.01 7.74
CA GLY A 10 18.79 -15.52 8.37
C GLY A 10 17.55 -15.69 7.50
N PHE A 11 17.66 -15.43 6.20
CA PHE A 11 16.53 -15.54 5.27
C PHE A 11 16.12 -16.99 5.02
N THR A 12 17.07 -17.92 4.99
CA THR A 12 16.78 -19.36 4.83
C THR A 12 16.14 -19.95 6.10
N GLY A 13 16.47 -19.43 7.28
CA GLY A 13 15.89 -19.87 8.56
C GLY A 13 14.43 -19.50 8.71
N ILE A 14 14.02 -18.32 8.23
CA ILE A 14 12.61 -17.87 8.28
C ILE A 14 11.77 -18.65 7.28
N LEU A 15 12.28 -18.99 6.10
CA LEU A 15 11.55 -19.80 5.11
C LEU A 15 11.31 -21.24 5.57
N PHE A 16 12.20 -21.81 6.43
CA PHE A 16 12.05 -23.19 6.94
C PHE A 16 11.09 -23.29 8.13
N LEU A 17 10.82 -22.19 8.85
CA LEU A 17 9.89 -22.23 9.98
C LEU A 17 8.40 -22.30 9.55
N PHE A 18 8.09 -21.93 8.31
CA PHE A 18 6.74 -22.00 7.76
C PHE A 18 6.37 -23.35 7.12
N THR A 19 7.34 -24.27 6.92
CA THR A 19 7.08 -25.53 6.21
C THR A 19 6.95 -26.76 7.11
N VAL A 20 7.07 -26.64 8.43
CA VAL A 20 6.93 -27.77 9.37
C VAL A 20 5.86 -27.46 10.44
N ILE A 21 4.62 -27.31 9.99
CA ILE A 21 3.44 -27.53 10.85
C ILE A 21 2.82 -28.84 10.37
N PRO A 22 2.92 -29.94 11.14
CA PRO A 22 2.22 -31.16 10.76
C PRO A 22 0.73 -30.93 10.94
N SER A 23 0.01 -30.94 9.83
CA SER A 23 -1.46 -30.99 9.80
C SER A 23 -1.95 -32.28 10.47
N ARG A 24 -2.28 -32.19 11.75
CA ARG A 24 -3.14 -33.14 12.45
C ARG A 24 -4.51 -32.49 12.62
N PHE A 25 -5.32 -32.57 11.56
CA PHE A 25 -6.75 -32.49 11.69
C PHE A 25 -7.33 -33.75 11.04
N ALA A 26 -7.79 -34.65 11.90
CA ALA A 26 -8.64 -35.78 11.52
C ALA A 26 -9.97 -35.21 11.05
N ALA A 27 -10.40 -35.62 9.87
CA ALA A 27 -11.79 -35.38 9.41
C ALA A 27 -12.76 -36.15 10.26
N PRO A 28 -13.89 -35.57 10.67
CA PRO A 28 -15.03 -36.36 11.14
C PRO A 28 -15.83 -36.85 9.93
N ASP A 29 -16.14 -38.13 9.92
CA ASP A 29 -17.15 -38.75 9.08
C ASP A 29 -18.47 -38.02 9.27
N SER A 30 -19.08 -37.54 8.19
CA SER A 30 -20.46 -37.06 8.20
C SER A 30 -21.25 -37.77 7.12
N ASP A 31 -21.95 -38.78 7.57
CA ASP A 31 -23.17 -39.27 6.95
C ASP A 31 -24.31 -38.43 7.52
N ALA A 32 -24.78 -37.45 6.81
CA ALA A 32 -26.00 -36.70 7.12
C ALA A 32 -26.61 -36.17 5.81
N ALA A 33 -27.82 -36.70 5.57
CA ALA A 33 -28.67 -36.43 4.41
C ALA A 33 -28.96 -34.91 4.23
N GLU A 34 -28.86 -34.42 3.00
CA GLU A 34 -29.33 -33.09 2.58
C GLU A 34 -30.88 -33.00 2.65
N PRO A 35 -31.43 -31.91 3.23
CA PRO A 35 -32.84 -31.56 3.00
C PRO A 35 -32.99 -30.85 1.63
N PRO A 36 -34.19 -30.94 1.00
CA PRO A 36 -34.43 -30.44 -0.35
C PRO A 36 -34.37 -28.90 -0.38
N VAL A 37 -33.57 -28.37 -1.31
CA VAL A 37 -33.49 -26.93 -1.60
C VAL A 37 -34.78 -26.49 -2.30
N THR A 38 -35.58 -25.69 -1.63
CA THR A 38 -36.68 -24.96 -2.24
C THR A 38 -36.14 -23.68 -2.83
N THR A 39 -36.07 -23.58 -4.16
CA THR A 39 -35.69 -22.39 -4.88
C THR A 39 -36.80 -21.36 -4.82
N GLU A 40 -36.76 -20.43 -3.86
CA GLU A 40 -37.53 -19.18 -3.97
C GLU A 40 -36.69 -18.15 -4.69
N THR A 41 -37.11 -17.83 -5.89
CA THR A 41 -36.58 -16.71 -6.69
C THR A 41 -37.06 -15.42 -6.06
N ALA A 42 -36.24 -14.85 -5.17
CA ALA A 42 -36.42 -13.48 -4.68
C ALA A 42 -35.88 -12.51 -5.73
N THR A 43 -36.77 -11.91 -6.49
CA THR A 43 -36.46 -10.78 -7.38
C THR A 43 -36.21 -9.56 -6.49
N LEU A 44 -34.94 -9.23 -6.26
CA LEU A 44 -34.54 -7.95 -5.67
C LEU A 44 -34.75 -6.84 -6.72
N PRO A 45 -35.34 -5.68 -6.34
CA PRO A 45 -35.42 -4.54 -7.24
C PRO A 45 -34.01 -4.03 -7.52
N ALA A 46 -33.68 -3.85 -8.78
CA ALA A 46 -32.46 -3.18 -9.20
C ALA A 46 -32.53 -1.71 -8.72
N GLU A 47 -31.91 -1.40 -7.59
CA GLU A 47 -31.57 -0.03 -7.28
C GLU A 47 -30.50 0.41 -8.27
N THR A 48 -30.92 1.28 -9.18
CA THR A 48 -30.01 2.02 -10.06
C THR A 48 -29.14 2.90 -9.16
N ALA A 49 -27.98 2.41 -8.79
CA ALA A 49 -26.94 3.24 -8.21
C ALA A 49 -26.58 4.27 -9.27
N THR A 50 -27.12 5.48 -9.16
CA THR A 50 -26.67 6.63 -9.90
C THR A 50 -25.28 6.96 -9.42
N SER A 51 -24.27 6.38 -10.08
CA SER A 51 -22.89 6.78 -9.92
C SER A 51 -22.79 8.24 -10.36
N THR A 52 -22.95 9.16 -9.44
CA THR A 52 -22.52 10.53 -9.65
C THR A 52 -21.00 10.48 -9.64
N THR A 53 -20.41 10.38 -10.83
CA THR A 53 -18.99 10.62 -11.03
C THR A 53 -18.75 12.11 -10.76
N ALA A 54 -18.58 12.48 -9.51
CA ALA A 54 -17.99 13.75 -9.15
C ALA A 54 -16.54 13.67 -9.66
N GLU A 55 -16.18 14.55 -10.58
CA GLU A 55 -14.79 14.73 -10.99
C GLU A 55 -13.99 15.05 -9.72
N PRO A 56 -12.93 14.27 -9.40
CA PRO A 56 -12.21 14.49 -8.15
C PRO A 56 -11.59 15.89 -8.19
N ALA A 57 -11.98 16.76 -7.27
CA ALA A 57 -11.37 18.05 -7.09
C ALA A 57 -10.00 17.84 -6.43
N GLY A 58 -8.93 18.21 -7.15
CA GLY A 58 -7.58 18.24 -6.56
C GLY A 58 -7.57 19.19 -5.35
N ARG A 59 -6.92 18.79 -4.26
CA ARG A 59 -6.82 19.59 -3.04
C ARG A 59 -5.77 20.70 -3.23
N ALA A 60 -6.17 21.93 -3.01
CA ALA A 60 -5.33 23.13 -3.22
C ALA A 60 -4.32 23.40 -2.08
N ASP A 61 -4.43 22.66 -0.97
CA ASP A 61 -3.66 22.85 0.27
C ASP A 61 -2.67 21.68 0.58
N LEU A 62 -2.40 20.82 -0.40
CA LEU A 62 -1.36 19.79 -0.30
C LEU A 62 0.03 20.43 -0.25
N CYS A 63 0.95 19.82 0.50
CA CYS A 63 2.33 20.30 0.54
C CYS A 63 3.03 20.08 -0.81
N GLU A 64 4.08 20.87 -1.06
CA GLU A 64 4.90 20.73 -2.28
C GLU A 64 6.11 19.83 -2.08
N SER A 65 6.55 19.67 -0.82
CA SER A 65 7.70 18.85 -0.44
C SER A 65 7.53 18.27 0.95
N TYR A 66 8.22 17.17 1.20
CA TYR A 66 8.34 16.50 2.51
C TYR A 66 9.76 16.62 3.03
N GLN A 67 9.90 16.52 4.35
CA GLN A 67 11.19 16.39 5.02
C GLN A 67 11.44 14.91 5.35
N MET A 68 12.47 14.32 4.79
CA MET A 68 12.82 12.91 5.01
C MET A 68 14.15 12.80 5.77
N LEU A 69 14.14 12.06 6.86
CA LEU A 69 15.36 11.71 7.60
C LEU A 69 16.07 10.55 6.90
N ASP A 70 17.28 10.79 6.41
CA ASP A 70 18.18 9.71 6.02
C ASP A 70 18.87 9.11 7.24
N ILE A 71 18.47 7.89 7.61
CA ILE A 71 19.00 7.19 8.78
C ILE A 71 20.48 6.82 8.65
N THR A 72 21.03 6.84 7.44
CA THR A 72 22.45 6.53 7.21
C THR A 72 23.33 7.72 7.53
N SER A 73 22.95 8.91 7.08
CA SER A 73 23.68 10.15 7.29
C SER A 73 23.25 10.92 8.55
N GLY A 74 22.05 10.62 9.07
CA GLY A 74 21.40 11.37 10.15
C GLY A 74 20.95 12.78 9.74
N LYS A 75 20.82 13.04 8.43
CA LYS A 75 20.40 14.35 7.90
C LYS A 75 18.94 14.30 7.48
N VAL A 76 18.27 15.42 7.69
CA VAL A 76 16.95 15.67 7.11
C VAL A 76 17.16 16.32 5.74
N GLU A 77 16.54 15.76 4.72
CA GLU A 77 16.61 16.22 3.34
C GLU A 77 15.22 16.55 2.84
N GLU A 78 15.11 17.63 2.08
CA GLU A 78 13.87 18.01 1.41
C GLU A 78 13.69 17.16 0.15
N LEU A 79 12.48 16.58 -0.01
CA LEU A 79 12.11 15.75 -1.15
C LEU A 79 10.79 16.26 -1.73
N SER A 80 10.76 16.56 -3.03
CA SER A 80 9.51 16.97 -3.66
C SER A 80 8.45 15.86 -3.54
N VAL A 81 7.18 16.24 -3.39
CA VAL A 81 6.06 15.27 -3.35
C VAL A 81 6.12 14.34 -4.57
N ARG A 82 6.37 14.91 -5.74
CA ARG A 82 6.49 14.15 -6.99
C ARG A 82 7.57 13.08 -6.92
N ASP A 83 8.77 13.44 -6.49
CA ASP A 83 9.90 12.50 -6.44
C ASP A 83 9.68 11.43 -5.36
N TYR A 84 9.06 11.80 -4.23
CA TYR A 84 8.65 10.85 -3.22
C TYR A 84 7.66 9.81 -3.79
N VAL A 85 6.58 10.27 -4.44
CA VAL A 85 5.55 9.36 -4.96
C VAL A 85 6.11 8.44 -6.05
N ILE A 86 6.94 8.97 -6.96
CA ILE A 86 7.64 8.14 -7.96
C ILE A 86 8.50 7.08 -7.27
N GLY A 87 9.31 7.49 -6.30
CA GLY A 87 10.19 6.58 -5.54
C GLY A 87 9.42 5.51 -4.77
N ALA A 88 8.30 5.89 -4.16
CA ALA A 88 7.44 4.95 -3.44
C ALA A 88 6.81 3.92 -4.39
N VAL A 89 6.25 4.35 -5.52
CA VAL A 89 5.70 3.41 -6.53
C VAL A 89 6.79 2.49 -7.08
N CYS A 90 8.00 3.02 -7.35
CA CYS A 90 9.13 2.20 -7.80
C CYS A 90 9.53 1.13 -6.78
N ALA A 91 9.40 1.40 -5.49
CA ALA A 91 9.78 0.49 -4.42
C ALA A 91 8.69 -0.57 -4.12
N GLU A 92 7.42 -0.21 -4.28
CA GLU A 92 6.28 -1.04 -3.86
C GLU A 92 5.70 -1.89 -4.99
N MET A 93 5.77 -1.45 -6.25
CA MET A 93 5.05 -2.09 -7.35
C MET A 93 5.93 -2.29 -8.60
N PRO A 94 5.95 -3.51 -9.19
CA PRO A 94 6.60 -3.73 -10.47
C PRO A 94 6.01 -2.85 -11.58
N ALA A 95 6.87 -2.21 -12.39
CA ALA A 95 6.45 -1.38 -13.54
C ALA A 95 5.67 -2.16 -14.62
N THR A 96 5.63 -3.49 -14.55
CA THR A 96 4.86 -4.36 -15.46
C THR A 96 3.36 -4.32 -15.21
N PHE A 97 2.92 -3.83 -14.04
CA PHE A 97 1.49 -3.68 -13.74
C PHE A 97 0.83 -2.69 -14.71
N GLU A 98 -0.50 -2.81 -14.84
CA GLU A 98 -1.29 -1.92 -15.68
C GLU A 98 -1.20 -0.46 -15.21
N PRO A 99 -1.28 0.53 -16.13
CA PRO A 99 -1.17 1.94 -15.76
C PRO A 99 -2.14 2.37 -14.66
N GLU A 100 -3.38 1.87 -14.68
CA GLU A 100 -4.38 2.21 -13.66
C GLU A 100 -4.03 1.67 -12.27
N ALA A 101 -3.36 0.51 -12.19
CA ALA A 101 -2.84 -0.02 -10.93
C ALA A 101 -1.68 0.84 -10.40
N LEU A 102 -0.79 1.30 -11.29
CA LEU A 102 0.29 2.23 -10.92
C LEU A 102 -0.26 3.58 -10.43
N LYS A 103 -1.32 4.11 -11.06
CA LYS A 103 -2.01 5.31 -10.61
C LYS A 103 -2.66 5.12 -9.24
N ALA A 104 -3.34 3.99 -9.02
CA ALA A 104 -3.93 3.67 -7.72
C ALA A 104 -2.87 3.61 -6.61
N GLN A 105 -1.72 2.97 -6.88
CA GLN A 105 -0.58 2.93 -5.95
C GLN A 105 0.00 4.33 -5.70
N ALA A 106 0.08 5.17 -6.72
CA ALA A 106 0.56 6.54 -6.59
C ALA A 106 -0.34 7.37 -5.66
N VAL A 107 -1.66 7.29 -5.83
CA VAL A 107 -2.62 7.96 -4.93
C VAL A 107 -2.51 7.42 -3.50
N ALA A 108 -2.36 6.11 -3.32
CA ALA A 108 -2.17 5.51 -2.00
C ALA A 108 -0.88 5.99 -1.34
N ALA A 109 0.23 6.01 -2.07
CA ALA A 109 1.53 6.47 -1.57
C ALA A 109 1.52 7.96 -1.20
N HIS A 110 0.92 8.81 -2.03
CA HIS A 110 0.75 10.23 -1.74
C HIS A 110 -0.11 10.44 -0.50
N THR A 111 -1.25 9.72 -0.40
CA THR A 111 -2.14 9.78 0.77
C THR A 111 -1.42 9.38 2.07
N TYR A 112 -0.58 8.35 2.01
CA TYR A 112 0.25 7.94 3.14
C TYR A 112 1.19 9.05 3.59
N ALA A 113 1.94 9.64 2.67
CA ALA A 113 2.91 10.68 2.98
C ALA A 113 2.24 11.94 3.53
N GLU A 114 1.15 12.38 2.93
CA GLU A 114 0.36 13.52 3.39
C GLU A 114 -0.18 13.29 4.80
N ARG A 115 -0.66 12.07 5.08
CA ARG A 115 -1.08 11.70 6.43
C ARG A 115 0.07 11.76 7.43
N GLN A 116 1.25 11.24 7.09
CA GLN A 116 2.43 11.29 7.97
C GLN A 116 2.88 12.72 8.22
N HIS A 117 2.92 13.56 7.18
CA HIS A 117 3.22 14.98 7.30
C HIS A 117 2.28 15.67 8.31
N LEU A 118 0.97 15.50 8.19
CA LEU A 118 0.00 16.10 9.10
C LEU A 118 0.10 15.56 10.53
N LEU A 119 0.42 14.29 10.70
CA LEU A 119 0.66 13.68 12.01
C LEU A 119 1.89 14.30 12.69
N GLU A 120 3.00 14.42 11.98
CA GLU A 120 4.23 15.00 12.52
C GLU A 120 4.09 16.52 12.79
N GLN A 121 3.31 17.24 11.98
CA GLN A 121 2.97 18.63 12.26
C GLN A 121 2.21 18.80 13.58
N SER A 122 1.32 17.86 13.91
CA SER A 122 0.50 17.93 15.14
C SER A 122 1.15 17.25 16.34
N HIS A 123 1.92 16.20 16.12
CA HIS A 123 2.56 15.38 17.16
C HIS A 123 3.99 14.99 16.74
N PRO A 124 4.95 15.91 16.83
CA PRO A 124 6.31 15.68 16.38
C PRO A 124 6.99 14.51 17.10
N THR A 125 7.59 13.61 16.33
CA THR A 125 8.39 12.49 16.81
C THR A 125 9.84 12.91 16.98
N ALA A 126 10.39 12.84 18.19
CA ALA A 126 11.72 13.35 18.50
C ALA A 126 12.83 12.66 17.66
N GLU A 127 12.68 11.37 17.39
CA GLU A 127 13.62 10.56 16.62
C GLU A 127 13.70 10.95 15.17
N LEU A 128 12.68 11.61 14.63
CA LEU A 128 12.65 12.12 13.25
C LEU A 128 13.40 13.44 13.07
N CYS A 129 13.82 14.09 14.17
CA CYS A 129 14.59 15.34 14.11
C CYS A 129 13.91 16.45 13.29
N GLY A 130 12.57 16.48 13.23
CA GLY A 130 11.78 17.44 12.49
C GLY A 130 11.44 17.00 11.05
N ALA A 131 11.75 15.76 10.68
CA ALA A 131 11.29 15.18 9.42
C ALA A 131 9.87 14.63 9.55
N ASP A 132 9.19 14.46 8.42
CA ASP A 132 7.85 13.87 8.34
C ASP A 132 7.90 12.33 8.44
N PHE A 133 8.98 11.75 7.96
CA PHE A 133 9.28 10.31 8.01
C PHE A 133 10.76 10.06 7.75
N SER A 134 11.20 8.81 7.85
CA SER A 134 12.56 8.42 7.50
C SER A 134 12.59 7.45 6.31
N ASN A 135 13.78 7.23 5.76
CA ASN A 135 14.01 6.21 4.74
C ASN A 135 14.20 4.78 5.32
N ASP A 136 13.85 4.56 6.59
CA ASP A 136 13.80 3.23 7.20
C ASP A 136 12.52 2.49 6.76
N SER A 137 12.62 1.65 5.74
CA SER A 137 11.50 0.87 5.21
C SER A 137 10.93 -0.19 6.17
N SER A 138 11.53 -0.39 7.34
CA SER A 138 10.96 -1.24 8.39
C SER A 138 9.89 -0.52 9.22
N GLN A 139 9.86 0.80 9.19
CA GLN A 139 8.95 1.65 9.96
C GLN A 139 8.05 2.53 9.06
N TYR A 140 8.57 2.95 7.91
CA TYR A 140 7.91 3.86 6.98
C TYR A 140 7.80 3.22 5.60
N GLN A 141 7.01 3.83 4.72
CA GLN A 141 6.87 3.38 3.34
C GLN A 141 8.23 3.42 2.63
N ALA A 142 8.56 2.35 1.92
CA ALA A 142 9.76 2.30 1.10
C ALA A 142 9.70 3.37 -0.01
N CYS A 143 10.82 4.05 -0.23
CA CYS A 143 10.95 5.05 -1.27
C CYS A 143 12.33 4.92 -1.92
N PHE A 144 12.37 4.63 -3.21
CA PHE A 144 13.63 4.57 -3.96
C PHE A 144 14.05 5.97 -4.42
N THR A 145 15.32 6.28 -4.25
CA THR A 145 15.94 7.35 -5.05
C THR A 145 16.01 6.91 -6.53
N GLU A 146 16.16 7.86 -7.45
CA GLU A 146 16.32 7.52 -8.87
C GLU A 146 17.50 6.54 -9.10
N ASN A 147 18.60 6.72 -8.36
CA ASN A 147 19.73 5.79 -8.44
C ASN A 147 19.38 4.37 -7.98
N GLN A 148 18.59 4.21 -6.93
CA GLN A 148 18.11 2.91 -6.48
C GLN A 148 17.15 2.29 -7.50
N ALA A 149 16.22 3.08 -8.05
CA ALA A 149 15.34 2.63 -9.12
C ALA A 149 16.14 2.20 -10.37
N ARG A 150 17.19 2.95 -10.75
CA ARG A 150 18.10 2.60 -11.85
C ARG A 150 18.82 1.28 -11.61
N GLN A 151 19.30 1.04 -10.41
CA GLN A 151 19.91 -0.24 -10.03
C GLN A 151 18.91 -1.39 -10.03
N TYR A 152 17.69 -1.14 -9.57
CA TYR A 152 16.63 -2.15 -9.48
C TYR A 152 16.12 -2.60 -10.85
N TYR A 153 15.84 -1.65 -11.74
CA TYR A 153 15.31 -1.94 -13.08
C TYR A 153 16.38 -2.29 -14.12
N GLY A 154 17.65 -1.95 -13.87
CA GLY A 154 18.77 -2.24 -14.76
C GLY A 154 18.53 -1.72 -16.18
N ASP A 155 18.64 -2.61 -17.18
CA ASP A 155 18.45 -2.27 -18.60
C ASP A 155 17.03 -1.77 -18.94
N ASN A 156 16.05 -2.08 -18.10
CA ASN A 156 14.67 -1.64 -18.28
C ASN A 156 14.36 -0.30 -17.60
N PHE A 157 15.35 0.36 -16.96
CA PHE A 157 15.13 1.54 -16.16
C PHE A 157 14.38 2.65 -16.90
N GLU A 158 14.85 3.04 -18.07
CA GLU A 158 14.28 4.19 -18.80
C GLU A 158 12.78 3.97 -19.11
N ALA A 159 12.42 2.77 -19.58
CA ALA A 159 11.03 2.45 -19.91
C ALA A 159 10.16 2.32 -18.64
N SER A 160 10.66 1.66 -17.61
CA SER A 160 9.95 1.44 -16.34
C SER A 160 9.72 2.75 -15.61
N TYR A 161 10.77 3.55 -15.49
CA TYR A 161 10.73 4.83 -14.79
C TYR A 161 9.82 5.83 -15.51
N ALA A 162 9.89 5.90 -16.84
CA ALA A 162 9.01 6.76 -17.63
C ALA A 162 7.53 6.37 -17.48
N LYS A 163 7.22 5.07 -17.48
CA LYS A 163 5.85 4.59 -17.29
C LYS A 163 5.30 4.95 -15.90
N ILE A 164 6.08 4.73 -14.84
CA ILE A 164 5.70 5.08 -13.46
C ILE A 164 5.53 6.59 -13.34
N THR A 165 6.50 7.37 -13.83
CA THR A 165 6.45 8.84 -13.81
C THR A 165 5.19 9.37 -14.49
N SER A 166 4.84 8.83 -15.67
CA SER A 166 3.62 9.23 -16.37
C SER A 166 2.36 8.92 -15.55
N ALA A 167 2.29 7.75 -14.91
CA ALA A 167 1.16 7.39 -14.07
C ALA A 167 1.04 8.31 -12.84
N VAL A 168 2.17 8.64 -12.21
CA VAL A 168 2.22 9.56 -11.06
C VAL A 168 1.78 10.96 -11.46
N ASP A 169 2.32 11.51 -12.55
CA ASP A 169 2.02 12.88 -13.02
C ASP A 169 0.52 13.08 -13.31
N GLU A 170 -0.18 12.04 -13.75
CA GLU A 170 -1.63 12.11 -14.02
C GLU A 170 -2.48 12.21 -12.74
N VAL A 171 -1.99 11.68 -11.61
CA VAL A 171 -2.78 11.58 -10.38
C VAL A 171 -2.17 12.31 -9.18
N LEU A 172 -1.07 13.01 -9.37
CA LEU A 172 -0.35 13.69 -8.31
C LEU A 172 -1.21 14.66 -7.46
N PRO A 173 -2.22 15.37 -8.00
CA PRO A 173 -3.07 16.25 -7.21
C PRO A 173 -4.08 15.54 -6.29
N TYR A 174 -4.14 14.21 -6.30
CA TYR A 174 -5.18 13.46 -5.60
C TYR A 174 -4.64 12.73 -4.37
N VAL A 175 -5.42 12.81 -3.28
CA VAL A 175 -5.27 12.03 -2.05
C VAL A 175 -6.62 11.45 -1.65
N LEU A 176 -6.62 10.36 -0.91
CA LEU A 176 -7.83 9.74 -0.37
C LEU A 176 -8.12 10.29 1.02
N GLU A 177 -9.34 10.74 1.25
CA GLU A 177 -9.77 11.31 2.52
C GLU A 177 -11.05 10.66 3.05
N TYR A 178 -11.16 10.67 4.37
CA TYR A 178 -12.38 10.38 5.10
C TYR A 178 -12.61 11.50 6.12
N ASP A 179 -13.77 12.12 6.05
CA ASP A 179 -14.13 13.30 6.87
C ASP A 179 -13.06 14.42 6.81
N GLY A 180 -12.52 14.70 5.63
CA GLY A 180 -11.55 15.76 5.39
C GLY A 180 -10.15 15.49 5.93
N THR A 181 -9.84 14.25 6.28
CA THR A 181 -8.52 13.82 6.75
C THR A 181 -7.97 12.71 5.87
N PRO A 182 -6.69 12.76 5.46
CA PRO A 182 -6.06 11.68 4.70
C PRO A 182 -6.19 10.34 5.43
N ILE A 183 -6.64 9.31 4.70
CA ILE A 183 -6.90 7.98 5.27
C ILE A 183 -5.62 7.19 5.56
N ILE A 184 -5.77 6.09 6.31
CA ILE A 184 -4.79 5.02 6.32
C ILE A 184 -4.92 4.32 4.97
N ALA A 185 -4.02 4.65 4.03
CA ALA A 185 -4.07 4.14 2.66
C ALA A 185 -3.47 2.73 2.57
N ALA A 186 -4.15 1.76 3.20
CA ALA A 186 -3.74 0.37 3.14
C ALA A 186 -4.01 -0.21 1.75
N PHE A 187 -3.08 -1.03 1.26
CA PHE A 187 -3.20 -1.71 -0.03
C PHE A 187 -2.70 -3.15 0.07
N CYS A 188 -3.10 -3.97 -0.89
CA CYS A 188 -2.59 -5.33 -1.07
C CYS A 188 -2.51 -5.65 -2.57
N SER A 189 -1.58 -6.54 -2.94
CA SER A 189 -1.41 -6.95 -4.34
C SER A 189 -2.46 -7.94 -4.84
N MET A 190 -3.11 -8.67 -3.93
CA MET A 190 -4.11 -9.69 -4.25
C MET A 190 -5.12 -9.80 -3.10
N SER A 191 -6.36 -10.18 -3.45
CA SER A 191 -7.38 -10.63 -2.51
C SER A 191 -7.89 -12.02 -2.93
N ALA A 192 -8.55 -12.72 -2.01
CA ALA A 192 -9.20 -14.00 -2.31
C ALA A 192 -10.67 -13.82 -2.73
N GLY A 193 -10.99 -12.71 -3.40
CA GLY A 193 -12.34 -12.33 -3.81
C GLY A 193 -13.02 -11.35 -2.86
N THR A 194 -12.53 -11.19 -1.64
CA THR A 194 -12.98 -10.19 -0.67
C THR A 194 -11.78 -9.69 0.12
N THR A 195 -11.69 -8.37 0.33
CA THR A 195 -10.65 -7.78 1.18
C THR A 195 -10.97 -7.99 2.66
N GLU A 196 -9.96 -7.84 3.53
CA GLU A 196 -10.15 -7.94 4.98
C GLU A 196 -10.43 -6.58 5.62
N SER A 197 -11.09 -6.57 6.79
CA SER A 197 -11.27 -5.36 7.57
C SER A 197 -10.05 -5.04 8.42
N ALA A 198 -9.85 -3.76 8.76
CA ALA A 198 -8.86 -3.33 9.73
C ALA A 198 -9.06 -4.01 11.10
N GLU A 199 -10.30 -4.24 11.52
CA GLU A 199 -10.62 -4.92 12.77
C GLU A 199 -10.10 -6.36 12.78
N THR A 200 -10.27 -7.09 11.67
CA THR A 200 -9.77 -8.46 11.54
C THR A 200 -8.22 -8.50 11.54
N VAL A 201 -7.58 -7.60 10.82
CA VAL A 201 -6.13 -7.63 10.59
C VAL A 201 -5.36 -7.00 11.75
N TRP A 202 -5.83 -5.86 12.27
CA TRP A 202 -5.12 -5.05 13.26
C TRP A 202 -5.76 -5.03 14.65
N GLY A 203 -6.93 -5.66 14.80
CA GLY A 203 -7.66 -5.69 16.07
C GLY A 203 -8.34 -4.37 16.45
N SER A 204 -8.38 -3.41 15.53
CA SER A 204 -9.01 -2.09 15.73
C SER A 204 -9.88 -1.73 14.54
N LYS A 205 -11.11 -1.32 14.81
CA LYS A 205 -12.04 -0.89 13.76
C LYS A 205 -11.60 0.43 13.15
N VAL A 206 -11.55 0.47 11.82
CA VAL A 206 -11.41 1.70 11.02
C VAL A 206 -12.62 1.75 10.09
N GLU A 207 -13.43 2.82 10.18
CA GLU A 207 -14.76 2.86 9.57
C GLU A 207 -14.75 2.71 8.04
N TYR A 208 -13.70 3.16 7.38
CA TYR A 208 -13.54 3.08 5.93
C TYR A 208 -12.71 1.86 5.45
N LEU A 209 -12.08 1.10 6.36
CA LEU A 209 -11.35 -0.13 6.02
C LEU A 209 -12.20 -1.37 6.37
N VAL A 210 -13.20 -1.59 5.56
CA VAL A 210 -14.16 -2.68 5.68
C VAL A 210 -13.95 -3.73 4.58
N PRO A 211 -14.48 -4.97 4.74
CA PRO A 211 -14.42 -5.95 3.67
C PRO A 211 -15.17 -5.45 2.43
N VAL A 212 -14.54 -5.61 1.27
CA VAL A 212 -15.10 -5.24 -0.04
C VAL A 212 -14.89 -6.39 -1.01
N GLU A 213 -15.89 -6.72 -1.80
CA GLU A 213 -15.74 -7.67 -2.91
C GLU A 213 -14.72 -7.09 -3.91
N SER A 214 -13.76 -7.91 -4.26
CA SER A 214 -12.68 -7.58 -5.19
C SER A 214 -12.53 -8.74 -6.17
N GLU A 215 -13.09 -8.59 -7.36
CA GLU A 215 -12.95 -9.59 -8.43
C GLU A 215 -11.47 -9.74 -8.80
N ALA A 216 -11.01 -10.99 -8.90
CA ALA A 216 -9.64 -11.33 -9.25
C ALA A 216 -9.42 -11.33 -10.77
#